data_460685a444b84cc703a0ae6ecf886f6e
#
_entry.id   460685a444b84cc703a0ae6ecf886f6e
#
_cell.length_a   1.000
_cell.length_b   1.000
_cell.length_c   1.000
_cell.angle_alpha   90.00
_cell.angle_beta   90.00
_cell.angle_gamma   90.00
#
_symmetry.space_group_name_H-M   'P 1'
#
loop_
_entity.id
_entity.type
_entity.pdbx_description
1 polymer ?
#
loop_
_entity_poly.entity_id
_entity_poly.type
_entity_poly.pdbx_seq_one_letter_code
_entity_poly.pdbx_strand_id
1 'polypeptide(L)'
;MRVVQILPELNEGGVERGVVELNREFARRGIENFVISNGGKLVPEIEKDGGVHVQLDVCSKNILSVAARVLKLRKILSGIAPDIVHVRSRVPAWLVKFARPRAKIVSTVHGINSVNFYSKIMTDADAIICPSGYARDHVVRSYGADAAKITIIPRGIDLEKFNPKNLDERFIAEFRQNFNLAQDDFIVSSIGRITQIKDYKSLIRAAALASEQNLKILIVGGVRADRDEYFSELKSLVAELELGERVIFTGSQSRVAEIYSLSSVMVSASSKPESFGRSMAEAIALNCPVIATRHGGALDIVREGENGYFFDVGDAQALAELFAPARELKFDGYGYVSQNFSLEQMVEKTIKVYESLI
;
A
#
# COMPACT_ATOMS: atom_id res chain seq x y z
N MET A 1 1.76 17.26 21.74
CA MET A 1 2.82 16.44 21.14
C MET A 1 3.12 16.99 19.76
N ARG A 2 4.40 17.10 19.44
CA ARG A 2 4.89 17.60 18.15
C ARG A 2 5.61 16.48 17.39
N VAL A 3 5.11 16.13 16.21
CA VAL A 3 5.59 15.01 15.39
C VAL A 3 6.20 15.51 14.09
N VAL A 4 7.34 14.96 13.71
CA VAL A 4 7.93 15.15 12.39
C VAL A 4 7.91 13.83 11.64
N GLN A 5 7.19 13.73 10.52
CA GLN A 5 7.24 12.58 9.62
C GLN A 5 8.21 12.86 8.47
N ILE A 6 9.10 11.92 8.15
CA ILE A 6 10.11 12.10 7.10
C ILE A 6 10.00 10.97 6.09
N LEU A 7 9.73 11.33 4.81
CA LEU A 7 9.63 10.40 3.68
C LEU A 7 10.28 11.01 2.43
N PRO A 8 10.64 10.18 1.41
CA PRO A 8 11.36 10.69 0.23
C PRO A 8 10.59 11.78 -0.51
N GLU A 9 9.34 11.53 -0.86
CA GLU A 9 8.49 12.41 -1.66
C GLU A 9 7.01 12.20 -1.32
N LEU A 10 6.14 13.12 -1.73
CA LEU A 10 4.69 13.11 -1.53
C LEU A 10 3.95 13.03 -2.88
N ASN A 11 4.25 11.99 -3.68
CA ASN A 11 3.58 11.76 -4.97
C ASN A 11 2.46 10.72 -4.83
N GLU A 12 2.59 9.56 -5.48
CA GLU A 12 1.61 8.50 -5.47
C GLU A 12 2.18 7.23 -4.83
N GLY A 13 1.43 6.64 -3.92
CA GLY A 13 1.81 5.37 -3.28
C GLY A 13 1.16 5.18 -1.92
N GLY A 14 1.23 3.95 -1.42
CA GLY A 14 0.62 3.62 -0.13
C GLY A 14 1.31 4.26 1.07
N VAL A 15 2.61 4.56 0.98
CA VAL A 15 3.36 5.24 2.06
C VAL A 15 2.94 6.69 2.16
N GLU A 16 2.94 7.39 1.02
CA GLU A 16 2.60 8.80 0.88
C GLU A 16 1.16 9.04 1.34
N ARG A 17 0.23 8.23 0.85
CA ARG A 17 -1.18 8.30 1.22
C ARG A 17 -1.37 8.08 2.73
N GLY A 18 -0.67 7.13 3.33
CA GLY A 18 -0.71 6.91 4.77
C GLY A 18 -0.12 8.06 5.61
N VAL A 19 0.81 8.86 5.07
CA VAL A 19 1.29 10.07 5.74
C VAL A 19 0.24 11.17 5.70
N VAL A 20 -0.46 11.34 4.56
CA VAL A 20 -1.59 12.28 4.43
C VAL A 20 -2.73 11.92 5.38
N GLU A 21 -3.11 10.64 5.42
CA GLU A 21 -4.15 10.13 6.31
C GLU A 21 -3.81 10.37 7.79
N LEU A 22 -2.56 10.05 8.20
CA LEU A 22 -2.09 10.33 9.55
C LEU A 22 -2.04 11.83 9.85
N ASN A 23 -1.63 12.66 8.89
CA ASN A 23 -1.60 14.11 9.05
C ASN A 23 -2.99 14.65 9.37
N ARG A 24 -4.00 14.27 8.59
CA ARG A 24 -5.40 14.64 8.79
C ARG A 24 -5.88 14.25 10.19
N GLU A 25 -5.61 13.03 10.58
CA GLU A 25 -6.05 12.49 11.86
C GLU A 25 -5.28 13.08 13.07
N PHE A 26 -4.01 13.43 12.90
CA PHE A 26 -3.23 14.12 13.92
C PHE A 26 -3.77 15.54 14.16
N ALA A 27 -4.03 16.28 13.08
CA ALA A 27 -4.61 17.61 13.18
C ALA A 27 -5.97 17.60 13.92
N ARG A 28 -6.84 16.64 13.60
CA ARG A 28 -8.14 16.46 14.30
C ARG A 28 -7.98 16.20 15.81
N ARG A 29 -6.84 15.65 16.24
CA ARG A 29 -6.53 15.33 17.64
C ARG A 29 -5.62 16.36 18.32
N GLY A 30 -5.36 17.50 17.67
CA GLY A 30 -4.52 18.57 18.21
C GLY A 30 -3.02 18.21 18.27
N ILE A 31 -2.55 17.24 17.49
CA ILE A 31 -1.15 16.88 17.37
C ILE A 31 -0.53 17.74 16.27
N GLU A 32 0.48 18.55 16.61
CA GLU A 32 1.24 19.32 15.64
C GLU A 32 2.05 18.38 14.75
N ASN A 33 1.77 18.37 13.45
CA ASN A 33 2.44 17.49 12.50
C ASN A 33 3.20 18.26 11.42
N PHE A 34 4.49 17.95 11.30
CA PHE A 34 5.39 18.44 10.26
C PHE A 34 5.76 17.29 9.34
N VAL A 35 5.75 17.53 8.03
CA VAL A 35 6.13 16.53 7.04
C VAL A 35 7.32 17.03 6.25
N ILE A 36 8.47 16.35 6.36
CA ILE A 36 9.68 16.67 5.62
C ILE A 36 9.80 15.72 4.43
N SER A 37 9.85 16.28 3.21
CA SER A 37 10.03 15.51 1.98
C SER A 37 10.65 16.38 0.87
N ASN A 38 10.96 15.75 -0.28
CA ASN A 38 11.39 16.48 -1.49
C ASN A 38 10.22 17.16 -2.24
N GLY A 39 9.02 17.21 -1.61
CA GLY A 39 7.79 17.73 -2.23
C GLY A 39 7.00 16.66 -2.97
N GLY A 40 5.99 17.08 -3.74
CA GLY A 40 5.15 16.21 -4.55
C GLY A 40 3.70 16.66 -4.61
N LYS A 41 2.88 15.93 -5.38
CA LYS A 41 1.48 16.27 -5.68
C LYS A 41 0.56 16.30 -4.44
N LEU A 42 0.92 15.60 -3.37
CA LEU A 42 0.12 15.49 -2.14
C LEU A 42 0.46 16.57 -1.10
N VAL A 43 1.42 17.46 -1.36
CA VAL A 43 1.76 18.57 -0.43
C VAL A 43 0.54 19.44 -0.12
N PRO A 44 -0.29 19.86 -1.11
CA PRO A 44 -1.49 20.65 -0.81
C PRO A 44 -2.49 19.97 0.11
N GLU A 45 -2.58 18.62 0.08
CA GLU A 45 -3.45 17.87 1.00
C GLU A 45 -2.92 17.94 2.45
N ILE A 46 -1.59 17.86 2.66
CA ILE A 46 -0.97 18.01 3.98
C ILE A 46 -1.29 19.38 4.58
N GLU A 47 -1.11 20.46 3.80
CA GLU A 47 -1.30 21.83 4.27
C GLU A 47 -2.78 22.15 4.50
N LYS A 48 -3.66 21.69 3.61
CA LYS A 48 -5.12 21.82 3.75
C LYS A 48 -5.63 21.18 5.04
N ASP A 49 -5.07 20.05 5.42
CA ASP A 49 -5.45 19.28 6.61
C ASP A 49 -4.73 19.78 7.89
N GLY A 50 -4.06 20.95 7.84
CA GLY A 50 -3.45 21.59 9.00
C GLY A 50 -2.05 21.13 9.37
N GLY A 51 -1.40 20.29 8.56
CA GLY A 51 0.02 19.97 8.70
C GLY A 51 0.94 21.02 8.08
N VAL A 52 2.20 20.98 8.42
CA VAL A 52 3.24 21.87 7.86
C VAL A 52 4.20 21.06 7.01
N HIS A 53 4.27 21.36 5.71
CA HIS A 53 5.28 20.75 4.84
C HIS A 53 6.58 21.55 4.86
N VAL A 54 7.70 20.84 5.01
CA VAL A 54 9.05 21.41 4.93
C VAL A 54 9.82 20.73 3.81
N GLN A 55 10.14 21.47 2.75
CA GLN A 55 10.85 20.90 1.62
C GLN A 55 12.34 20.72 1.91
N LEU A 56 12.79 19.48 1.81
CA LEU A 56 14.21 19.10 1.89
C LEU A 56 14.44 17.86 1.03
N ASP A 57 15.54 17.82 0.28
CA ASP A 57 15.98 16.61 -0.42
C ASP A 57 16.38 15.54 0.60
N VAL A 58 15.46 14.63 0.88
CA VAL A 58 15.67 13.45 1.72
C VAL A 58 15.56 12.14 0.93
N CYS A 59 15.61 12.22 -0.41
CA CYS A 59 15.50 11.06 -1.31
C CYS A 59 16.81 10.74 -2.06
N SER A 60 17.66 11.73 -2.32
CA SER A 60 18.89 11.55 -3.09
C SER A 60 19.88 10.60 -2.41
N LYS A 61 20.48 9.73 -3.22
CA LYS A 61 21.56 8.83 -2.82
C LYS A 61 22.95 9.42 -3.05
N ASN A 62 23.05 10.69 -3.47
CA ASN A 62 24.31 11.35 -3.70
C ASN A 62 25.06 11.58 -2.38
N ILE A 63 26.16 10.88 -2.21
CA ILE A 63 27.01 10.91 -0.99
C ILE A 63 27.61 12.29 -0.76
N LEU A 64 27.98 13.01 -1.82
CA LEU A 64 28.61 14.35 -1.72
C LEU A 64 27.67 15.38 -1.09
N SER A 65 26.37 15.23 -1.25
CA SER A 65 25.37 16.14 -0.67
C SER A 65 24.93 15.77 0.76
N VAL A 66 25.36 14.62 1.29
CA VAL A 66 24.88 14.10 2.59
C VAL A 66 25.17 15.09 3.71
N ALA A 67 26.39 15.60 3.82
CA ALA A 67 26.79 16.52 4.90
C ALA A 67 25.92 17.78 4.91
N ALA A 68 25.70 18.40 3.75
CA ALA A 68 24.85 19.59 3.64
C ALA A 68 23.39 19.30 4.01
N ARG A 69 22.85 18.17 3.56
CA ARG A 69 21.47 17.74 3.90
C ARG A 69 21.31 17.44 5.39
N VAL A 70 22.29 16.78 6.00
CA VAL A 70 22.31 16.52 7.45
C VAL A 70 22.33 17.82 8.25
N LEU A 71 23.15 18.80 7.89
CA LEU A 71 23.22 20.09 8.57
C LEU A 71 21.88 20.86 8.44
N LYS A 72 21.28 20.86 7.24
CA LYS A 72 19.95 21.47 7.02
C LYS A 72 18.88 20.75 7.85
N LEU A 73 18.84 19.40 7.82
CA LEU A 73 17.90 18.61 8.60
C LEU A 73 18.05 18.88 10.09
N ARG A 74 19.28 18.92 10.61
CA ARG A 74 19.56 19.25 12.03
C ARG A 74 19.02 20.63 12.40
N LYS A 75 19.25 21.66 11.55
CA LYS A 75 18.72 23.01 11.79
C LYS A 75 17.18 23.02 11.80
N ILE A 76 16.52 22.33 10.86
CA ILE A 76 15.06 22.22 10.79
C ILE A 76 14.54 21.53 12.06
N LEU A 77 15.08 20.37 12.42
CA LEU A 77 14.65 19.63 13.60
C LEU A 77 14.89 20.38 14.91
N SER A 78 16.00 21.15 15.00
CA SER A 78 16.25 22.01 16.17
C SER A 78 15.27 23.17 16.26
N GLY A 79 14.82 23.72 15.12
CA GLY A 79 13.82 24.81 15.10
C GLY A 79 12.41 24.31 15.44
N ILE A 80 12.04 23.11 14.96
CA ILE A 80 10.76 22.48 15.26
C ILE A 80 10.73 21.97 16.69
N ALA A 81 11.84 21.45 17.22
CA ALA A 81 11.97 20.78 18.52
C ALA A 81 10.89 19.68 18.72
N PRO A 82 10.83 18.65 17.84
CA PRO A 82 9.79 17.63 17.93
C PRO A 82 10.00 16.69 19.12
N ASP A 83 8.91 16.13 19.61
CA ASP A 83 8.93 15.01 20.56
C ASP A 83 9.28 13.70 19.84
N ILE A 84 8.72 13.52 18.62
CA ILE A 84 8.87 12.32 17.80
C ILE A 84 9.37 12.67 16.38
N VAL A 85 10.36 11.92 15.91
CA VAL A 85 10.76 11.88 14.50
C VAL A 85 10.42 10.51 13.92
N HIS A 86 9.44 10.45 13.02
CA HIS A 86 8.98 9.22 12.39
C HIS A 86 9.54 9.07 10.98
N VAL A 87 10.49 8.15 10.80
CA VAL A 87 11.12 7.88 9.50
C VAL A 87 10.35 6.80 8.72
N ARG A 88 10.12 7.06 7.44
CA ARG A 88 9.31 6.22 6.56
C ARG A 88 10.14 5.51 5.47
N SER A 89 11.45 5.75 5.42
CA SER A 89 12.31 5.18 4.39
C SER A 89 13.78 5.22 4.81
N ARG A 90 14.61 4.45 4.12
CA ARG A 90 16.03 4.23 4.45
C ARG A 90 16.90 5.50 4.34
N VAL A 91 16.74 6.31 3.26
CA VAL A 91 17.52 7.56 3.11
C VAL A 91 17.18 8.54 4.22
N PRO A 92 15.91 8.87 4.51
CA PRO A 92 15.52 9.63 5.68
C PRO A 92 16.10 9.10 6.98
N ALA A 93 16.05 7.78 7.21
CA ALA A 93 16.57 7.16 8.44
C ALA A 93 18.07 7.39 8.61
N TRP A 94 18.87 7.27 7.53
CA TRP A 94 20.29 7.57 7.55
C TRP A 94 20.57 9.05 7.84
N LEU A 95 19.81 9.97 7.22
CA LEU A 95 19.96 11.41 7.48
C LEU A 95 19.64 11.76 8.93
N VAL A 96 18.58 11.18 9.51
CA VAL A 96 18.18 11.37 10.91
C VAL A 96 19.25 10.81 11.86
N LYS A 97 19.79 9.62 11.57
CA LYS A 97 20.91 9.05 12.34
C LYS A 97 22.10 9.98 12.43
N PHE A 98 22.51 10.61 11.33
CA PHE A 98 23.61 11.57 11.30
C PHE A 98 23.24 12.94 11.88
N ALA A 99 21.98 13.37 11.74
CA ALA A 99 21.51 14.62 12.33
C ALA A 99 21.41 14.55 13.87
N ARG A 100 21.20 13.37 14.46
CA ARG A 100 21.13 13.14 15.92
C ARG A 100 20.18 14.11 16.63
N PRO A 101 18.88 14.10 16.30
CA PRO A 101 17.91 14.93 17.01
C PRO A 101 17.80 14.49 18.48
N ARG A 102 17.29 15.36 19.33
CA ARG A 102 16.97 15.01 20.75
C ARG A 102 15.66 14.22 20.84
N ALA A 103 14.82 14.27 19.80
CA ALA A 103 13.54 13.57 19.73
C ALA A 103 13.71 12.04 19.75
N LYS A 104 12.66 11.35 20.16
CA LYS A 104 12.56 9.89 19.99
C LYS A 104 12.33 9.52 18.53
N ILE A 105 12.95 8.45 18.07
CA ILE A 105 12.90 8.03 16.68
C ILE A 105 11.98 6.82 16.54
N VAL A 106 10.97 6.93 15.68
CA VAL A 106 10.12 5.83 15.29
C VAL A 106 10.36 5.51 13.82
N SER A 107 10.40 4.25 13.45
CA SER A 107 10.46 3.82 12.05
C SER A 107 9.23 3.01 11.67
N THR A 108 8.76 3.13 10.42
CA THR A 108 7.82 2.15 9.84
C THR A 108 8.48 1.40 8.68
N VAL A 109 8.44 0.08 8.74
CA VAL A 109 8.98 -0.80 7.70
C VAL A 109 7.94 -1.04 6.62
N HIS A 110 7.90 -0.15 5.63
CA HIS A 110 6.88 -0.16 4.57
C HIS A 110 7.12 -1.20 3.46
N GLY A 111 8.25 -1.87 3.44
CA GLY A 111 8.59 -2.83 2.39
C GLY A 111 9.49 -3.94 2.91
N ILE A 112 9.41 -5.09 2.26
CA ILE A 112 10.34 -6.21 2.49
C ILE A 112 11.62 -5.89 1.72
N ASN A 113 12.53 -5.17 2.39
CA ASN A 113 13.76 -4.70 1.78
C ASN A 113 14.81 -5.81 1.64
N SER A 114 15.72 -5.64 0.67
CA SER A 114 16.89 -6.51 0.54
C SER A 114 17.72 -6.52 1.81
N VAL A 115 18.18 -7.72 2.21
CA VAL A 115 18.97 -7.91 3.44
C VAL A 115 20.40 -7.40 3.22
N ASN A 116 20.68 -6.23 3.78
CA ASN A 116 22.01 -5.61 3.76
C ASN A 116 22.13 -4.55 4.86
N PHE A 117 23.35 -4.09 5.10
CA PHE A 117 23.64 -3.06 6.10
C PHE A 117 22.85 -1.74 5.87
N TYR A 118 22.70 -1.33 4.62
CA TYR A 118 21.96 -0.11 4.29
C TYR A 118 20.49 -0.19 4.69
N SER A 119 19.86 -1.35 4.51
CA SER A 119 18.44 -1.55 4.86
C SER A 119 18.21 -1.75 6.36
N LYS A 120 19.22 -2.27 7.08
CA LYS A 120 19.19 -2.47 8.53
C LYS A 120 18.92 -1.18 9.31
N ILE A 121 19.22 0.01 8.75
CA ILE A 121 18.95 1.31 9.37
C ILE A 121 17.51 1.48 9.83
N MET A 122 16.55 0.82 9.17
CA MET A 122 15.13 0.89 9.54
C MET A 122 14.82 0.20 10.89
N THR A 123 15.78 -0.56 11.43
CA THR A 123 15.66 -1.20 12.74
C THR A 123 16.46 -0.46 13.84
N ASP A 124 17.14 0.62 13.49
CA ASP A 124 17.91 1.45 14.42
C ASP A 124 17.04 2.66 14.89
N ALA A 125 15.97 2.33 15.60
CA ALA A 125 14.99 3.29 16.12
C ALA A 125 14.63 2.94 17.58
N ASP A 126 14.02 3.89 18.30
CA ASP A 126 13.51 3.65 19.66
C ASP A 126 12.30 2.71 19.62
N ALA A 127 11.42 2.87 18.60
CA ALA A 127 10.35 1.93 18.29
C ALA A 127 10.22 1.67 16.78
N ILE A 128 9.79 0.47 16.43
CA ILE A 128 9.65 -0.01 15.05
C ILE A 128 8.20 -0.42 14.81
N ILE A 129 7.56 0.15 13.80
CA ILE A 129 6.23 -0.23 13.37
C ILE A 129 6.36 -1.16 12.16
N CYS A 130 5.77 -2.35 12.25
CA CYS A 130 5.65 -3.30 11.15
C CYS A 130 4.18 -3.43 10.74
N PRO A 131 3.84 -3.35 9.43
CA PRO A 131 2.45 -3.38 8.99
C PRO A 131 1.82 -4.78 8.99
N SER A 132 2.60 -5.83 9.27
CA SER A 132 2.15 -7.23 9.28
C SER A 132 3.06 -8.10 10.16
N GLY A 133 2.57 -9.29 10.53
CA GLY A 133 3.38 -10.33 11.17
C GLY A 133 4.55 -10.75 10.30
N TYR A 134 4.32 -10.87 8.98
CA TYR A 134 5.39 -11.19 8.03
C TYR A 134 6.51 -10.13 8.03
N ALA A 135 6.16 -8.84 8.04
CA ALA A 135 7.14 -7.75 8.07
C ALA A 135 7.94 -7.75 9.38
N ARG A 136 7.30 -8.01 10.53
CA ARG A 136 7.97 -8.20 11.83
C ARG A 136 8.98 -9.35 11.76
N ASP A 137 8.55 -10.51 11.30
CA ASP A 137 9.41 -11.71 11.23
C ASP A 137 10.59 -11.51 10.30
N HIS A 138 10.36 -10.80 9.18
CA HIS A 138 11.44 -10.43 8.27
C HIS A 138 12.50 -9.56 8.95
N VAL A 139 12.13 -8.50 9.67
CA VAL A 139 13.11 -7.61 10.30
C VAL A 139 13.82 -8.27 11.48
N VAL A 140 13.13 -9.12 12.24
CA VAL A 140 13.75 -9.89 13.33
C VAL A 140 14.77 -10.89 12.77
N ARG A 141 14.38 -11.73 11.81
CA ARG A 141 15.23 -12.77 11.26
C ARG A 141 16.37 -12.24 10.41
N SER A 142 16.12 -11.20 9.60
CA SER A 142 17.09 -10.73 8.60
C SER A 142 18.03 -9.65 9.12
N TYR A 143 17.61 -8.86 10.09
CA TYR A 143 18.42 -7.75 10.62
C TYR A 143 18.76 -7.87 12.10
N GLY A 144 18.22 -8.89 12.80
CA GLY A 144 18.39 -9.04 14.24
C GLY A 144 17.73 -7.91 15.03
N ALA A 145 16.58 -7.42 14.57
CA ALA A 145 15.84 -6.39 15.27
C ALA A 145 15.33 -6.89 16.62
N ASP A 146 15.40 -6.04 17.64
CA ASP A 146 14.86 -6.34 18.97
C ASP A 146 13.32 -6.40 18.89
N ALA A 147 12.77 -7.58 19.12
CA ALA A 147 11.33 -7.83 19.07
C ALA A 147 10.54 -6.97 20.09
N ALA A 148 11.16 -6.59 21.22
CA ALA A 148 10.53 -5.74 22.22
C ALA A 148 10.27 -4.30 21.72
N LYS A 149 10.99 -3.86 20.70
CA LYS A 149 10.80 -2.54 20.07
C LYS A 149 9.76 -2.56 18.95
N ILE A 150 9.23 -3.74 18.56
CA ILE A 150 8.39 -3.89 17.40
C ILE A 150 6.91 -3.92 17.81
N THR A 151 6.13 -3.03 17.21
CA THR A 151 4.67 -3.07 17.28
C THR A 151 4.09 -3.36 15.89
N ILE A 152 3.18 -4.33 15.81
CA ILE A 152 2.45 -4.60 14.57
C ILE A 152 1.27 -3.63 14.49
N ILE A 153 1.32 -2.75 13.51
CA ILE A 153 0.23 -1.81 13.21
C ILE A 153 -0.11 -1.95 11.72
N PRO A 154 -1.19 -2.67 11.38
CA PRO A 154 -1.68 -2.78 10.01
C PRO A 154 -1.93 -1.42 9.38
N ARG A 155 -1.88 -1.38 8.05
CA ARG A 155 -2.25 -0.15 7.31
C ARG A 155 -3.74 0.10 7.46
N GLY A 156 -4.08 1.32 7.81
CA GLY A 156 -5.47 1.73 7.94
C GLY A 156 -6.18 1.86 6.59
N ILE A 157 -7.43 1.42 6.55
CA ILE A 157 -8.36 1.61 5.45
C ILE A 157 -9.34 2.72 5.82
N ASP A 158 -9.50 3.69 4.93
CA ASP A 158 -10.46 4.77 5.07
C ASP A 158 -11.87 4.22 4.80
N LEU A 159 -12.60 3.91 5.87
CA LEU A 159 -13.92 3.31 5.82
C LEU A 159 -15.04 4.30 5.39
N GLU A 160 -14.75 5.57 5.27
CA GLU A 160 -15.66 6.51 4.62
C GLU A 160 -15.59 6.34 3.09
N LYS A 161 -14.37 6.22 2.57
CA LYS A 161 -14.11 6.01 1.15
C LYS A 161 -14.46 4.59 0.69
N PHE A 162 -14.08 3.55 1.48
CA PHE A 162 -14.32 2.15 1.16
C PHE A 162 -15.55 1.62 1.91
N ASN A 163 -16.70 2.28 1.68
CA ASN A 163 -17.99 1.93 2.27
C ASN A 163 -18.96 1.53 1.17
N PRO A 164 -19.55 0.32 1.22
CA PRO A 164 -20.54 -0.12 0.24
C PRO A 164 -21.76 0.80 0.08
N LYS A 165 -22.02 1.65 1.09
CA LYS A 165 -23.16 2.59 1.08
C LYS A 165 -22.83 3.96 0.46
N ASN A 166 -21.55 4.25 0.20
CA ASN A 166 -21.07 5.56 -0.26
C ASN A 166 -20.58 5.54 -1.71
N LEU A 167 -20.96 4.55 -2.50
CA LEU A 167 -20.51 4.38 -3.88
C LEU A 167 -21.22 5.35 -4.82
N ASP A 168 -20.51 5.80 -5.84
CA ASP A 168 -21.05 6.63 -6.90
C ASP A 168 -21.55 5.76 -8.05
N GLU A 169 -22.86 5.49 -8.04
CA GLU A 169 -23.56 4.69 -9.07
C GLU A 169 -23.41 5.29 -10.48
N ARG A 170 -23.32 6.61 -10.58
CA ARG A 170 -23.10 7.28 -11.87
C ARG A 170 -21.72 6.92 -12.42
N PHE A 171 -20.68 7.00 -11.59
CA PHE A 171 -19.34 6.60 -12.01
C PHE A 171 -19.30 5.11 -12.41
N ILE A 172 -19.96 4.23 -11.65
CA ILE A 172 -20.04 2.80 -11.97
C ILE A 172 -20.68 2.59 -13.35
N ALA A 173 -21.78 3.26 -13.65
CA ALA A 173 -22.45 3.16 -14.95
C ALA A 173 -21.56 3.69 -16.09
N GLU A 174 -20.94 4.87 -15.92
CA GLU A 174 -20.01 5.45 -16.88
C GLU A 174 -18.78 4.56 -17.11
N PHE A 175 -18.22 3.95 -16.03
CA PHE A 175 -17.09 3.05 -16.12
C PHE A 175 -17.45 1.77 -16.91
N ARG A 176 -18.62 1.17 -16.63
CA ARG A 176 -19.11 0.03 -17.41
C ARG A 176 -19.24 0.36 -18.90
N GLN A 177 -19.80 1.51 -19.21
CA GLN A 177 -19.95 1.97 -20.61
C GLN A 177 -18.59 2.20 -21.27
N ASN A 178 -17.68 2.89 -20.61
CA ASN A 178 -16.36 3.23 -21.16
C ASN A 178 -15.49 2.00 -21.45
N PHE A 179 -15.65 0.93 -20.69
CA PHE A 179 -14.89 -0.32 -20.85
C PHE A 179 -15.72 -1.48 -21.42
N ASN A 180 -16.90 -1.20 -21.96
CA ASN A 180 -17.80 -2.17 -22.57
C ASN A 180 -18.06 -3.41 -21.68
N LEU A 181 -18.41 -3.15 -20.40
CA LEU A 181 -18.69 -4.17 -19.39
C LEU A 181 -20.21 -4.40 -19.29
N ALA A 182 -20.66 -5.60 -19.63
CA ALA A 182 -22.05 -6.01 -19.48
C ALA A 182 -22.43 -6.22 -17.99
N GLN A 183 -23.72 -6.18 -17.70
CA GLN A 183 -24.20 -6.30 -16.31
C GLN A 183 -23.91 -7.68 -15.71
N ASP A 184 -23.91 -8.71 -16.52
CA ASP A 184 -23.68 -10.10 -16.18
C ASP A 184 -22.23 -10.58 -16.36
N ASP A 185 -21.30 -9.66 -16.74
CA ASP A 185 -19.90 -9.99 -16.82
C ASP A 185 -19.35 -10.47 -15.46
N PHE A 186 -18.56 -11.54 -15.51
CA PHE A 186 -17.76 -11.99 -14.39
C PHE A 186 -16.45 -11.18 -14.33
N ILE A 187 -16.43 -10.15 -13.49
CA ILE A 187 -15.33 -9.21 -13.43
C ILE A 187 -14.30 -9.63 -12.39
N VAL A 188 -13.09 -9.93 -12.83
CA VAL A 188 -11.91 -10.14 -11.98
C VAL A 188 -11.00 -8.93 -12.10
N SER A 189 -10.79 -8.22 -11.01
CA SER A 189 -9.92 -7.03 -11.01
C SER A 189 -8.57 -7.28 -10.35
N SER A 190 -7.54 -6.60 -10.81
CA SER A 190 -6.25 -6.49 -10.12
C SER A 190 -5.78 -5.05 -10.14
N ILE A 191 -5.65 -4.44 -8.95
CA ILE A 191 -5.41 -3.01 -8.80
C ILE A 191 -4.03 -2.74 -8.23
N GLY A 192 -3.22 -2.00 -9.00
CA GLY A 192 -1.88 -1.60 -8.59
C GLY A 192 -1.02 -1.15 -9.77
N ARG A 193 0.10 -0.51 -9.48
CA ARG A 193 1.05 -0.09 -10.53
C ARG A 193 1.48 -1.28 -11.38
N ILE A 194 1.56 -1.10 -12.70
CA ILE A 194 2.02 -2.14 -13.61
C ILE A 194 3.52 -2.33 -13.44
N THR A 195 3.89 -3.43 -12.78
CA THR A 195 5.29 -3.81 -12.49
C THR A 195 5.43 -5.33 -12.49
N GLN A 196 6.62 -5.83 -12.80
CA GLN A 196 6.92 -7.27 -12.78
C GLN A 196 6.59 -7.95 -11.43
N ILE A 197 6.72 -7.21 -10.31
CA ILE A 197 6.42 -7.74 -8.96
C ILE A 197 4.93 -8.08 -8.80
N LYS A 198 4.03 -7.38 -9.48
CA LYS A 198 2.59 -7.63 -9.42
C LYS A 198 2.14 -8.84 -10.23
N ASP A 199 3.01 -9.38 -11.07
CA ASP A 199 2.85 -10.60 -11.86
C ASP A 199 1.52 -10.71 -12.61
N TYR A 200 1.19 -9.65 -13.36
CA TYR A 200 0.01 -9.65 -14.21
C TYR A 200 0.06 -10.73 -15.31
N LYS A 201 1.26 -11.28 -15.62
CA LYS A 201 1.39 -12.40 -16.56
C LYS A 201 0.66 -13.66 -16.06
N SER A 202 0.78 -13.98 -14.77
CA SER A 202 0.06 -15.11 -14.16
C SER A 202 -1.46 -14.90 -14.23
N LEU A 203 -1.95 -13.67 -13.99
CA LEU A 203 -3.37 -13.35 -14.13
C LEU A 203 -3.88 -13.48 -15.57
N ILE A 204 -3.12 -12.98 -16.55
CA ILE A 204 -3.47 -13.10 -17.98
C ILE A 204 -3.50 -14.58 -18.41
N ARG A 205 -2.52 -15.39 -17.98
CA ARG A 205 -2.52 -16.83 -18.25
C ARG A 205 -3.70 -17.54 -17.58
N ALA A 206 -4.05 -17.18 -16.35
CA ALA A 206 -5.23 -17.71 -15.68
C ALA A 206 -6.51 -17.38 -16.44
N ALA A 207 -6.62 -16.19 -17.04
CA ALA A 207 -7.76 -15.82 -17.87
C ALA A 207 -7.90 -16.69 -19.14
N ALA A 208 -6.78 -17.18 -19.70
CA ALA A 208 -6.80 -18.11 -20.84
C ALA A 208 -7.24 -19.53 -20.43
N LEU A 209 -6.97 -19.92 -19.18
CA LEU A 209 -7.31 -21.25 -18.64
C LEU A 209 -8.71 -21.31 -18.04
N ALA A 210 -9.28 -20.15 -17.72
CA ALA A 210 -10.59 -20.05 -17.09
C ALA A 210 -11.74 -20.46 -18.03
N SER A 211 -12.70 -21.19 -17.50
CA SER A 211 -13.85 -21.73 -18.25
C SER A 211 -15.01 -20.74 -18.42
N GLU A 212 -15.02 -19.65 -17.64
CA GLU A 212 -16.09 -18.65 -17.64
C GLU A 212 -16.16 -17.88 -18.97
N GLN A 213 -17.29 -17.98 -19.67
CA GLN A 213 -17.44 -17.38 -21.01
C GLN A 213 -17.49 -15.85 -20.97
N ASN A 214 -18.11 -15.26 -19.95
CA ASN A 214 -18.25 -13.81 -19.78
C ASN A 214 -17.20 -13.20 -18.82
N LEU A 215 -16.04 -13.86 -18.67
CA LEU A 215 -14.93 -13.37 -17.86
C LEU A 215 -14.34 -12.08 -18.43
N LYS A 216 -14.22 -11.06 -17.59
CA LYS A 216 -13.47 -9.82 -17.86
C LYS A 216 -12.39 -9.63 -16.81
N ILE A 217 -11.15 -9.43 -17.23
CA ILE A 217 -10.02 -9.13 -16.36
C ILE A 217 -9.73 -7.63 -16.43
N LEU A 218 -9.89 -6.93 -15.34
CA LEU A 218 -9.54 -5.51 -15.24
C LEU A 218 -8.16 -5.33 -14.61
N ILE A 219 -7.18 -4.91 -15.38
CA ILE A 219 -5.86 -4.50 -14.88
C ILE A 219 -5.87 -2.98 -14.70
N VAL A 220 -5.99 -2.56 -13.43
CA VAL A 220 -6.20 -1.17 -13.05
C VAL A 220 -4.91 -0.60 -12.46
N GLY A 221 -4.26 0.29 -13.18
CA GLY A 221 -3.03 0.93 -12.72
C GLY A 221 -2.24 1.63 -13.80
N GLY A 222 -1.45 2.58 -13.37
CA GLY A 222 -0.56 3.33 -14.26
C GLY A 222 0.75 2.58 -14.55
N VAL A 223 1.31 2.90 -15.71
CA VAL A 223 2.67 2.52 -16.11
C VAL A 223 3.59 3.70 -15.85
N ARG A 224 4.76 3.47 -15.26
CA ARG A 224 5.79 4.52 -15.20
C ARG A 224 6.48 4.62 -16.56
N ALA A 225 6.82 5.83 -16.98
CA ALA A 225 7.47 6.09 -18.27
C ALA A 225 8.78 5.30 -18.49
N ASP A 226 9.46 4.92 -17.39
CA ASP A 226 10.68 4.12 -17.42
C ASP A 226 10.43 2.59 -17.45
N ARG A 227 9.18 2.12 -17.64
CA ARG A 227 8.78 0.69 -17.58
C ARG A 227 7.81 0.26 -18.67
N ASP A 228 7.84 0.91 -19.81
CA ASP A 228 7.00 0.57 -20.98
C ASP A 228 7.26 -0.85 -21.53
N GLU A 229 8.48 -1.39 -21.35
CA GLU A 229 8.84 -2.73 -21.81
C GLU A 229 7.93 -3.81 -21.20
N TYR A 230 7.79 -3.84 -19.87
CA TYR A 230 6.93 -4.83 -19.23
C TYR A 230 5.45 -4.70 -19.64
N PHE A 231 4.96 -3.49 -19.82
CA PHE A 231 3.60 -3.26 -20.30
C PHE A 231 3.42 -3.74 -21.75
N SER A 232 4.43 -3.56 -22.58
CA SER A 232 4.45 -4.09 -23.95
C SER A 232 4.45 -5.62 -23.98
N GLU A 233 5.21 -6.27 -23.07
CA GLU A 233 5.17 -7.73 -22.89
C GLU A 233 3.76 -8.22 -22.50
N LEU A 234 3.05 -7.51 -21.60
CA LEU A 234 1.68 -7.86 -21.21
C LEU A 234 0.71 -7.76 -22.39
N LYS A 235 0.81 -6.70 -23.20
CA LYS A 235 -0.02 -6.55 -24.41
C LYS A 235 0.25 -7.65 -25.44
N SER A 236 1.51 -8.00 -25.65
CA SER A 236 1.90 -9.10 -26.53
C SER A 236 1.34 -10.43 -26.05
N LEU A 237 1.40 -10.71 -24.75
CA LEU A 237 0.84 -11.93 -24.15
C LEU A 237 -0.70 -12.00 -24.32
N VAL A 238 -1.39 -10.87 -24.15
CA VAL A 238 -2.85 -10.79 -24.40
C VAL A 238 -3.19 -11.11 -25.85
N ALA A 239 -2.40 -10.58 -26.80
CA ALA A 239 -2.59 -10.86 -28.24
C ALA A 239 -2.27 -12.33 -28.58
N GLU A 240 -1.16 -12.88 -28.06
CA GLU A 240 -0.75 -14.27 -28.25
C GLU A 240 -1.81 -15.27 -27.77
N LEU A 241 -2.46 -14.96 -26.65
CA LEU A 241 -3.51 -15.81 -26.04
C LEU A 241 -4.93 -15.46 -26.54
N GLU A 242 -5.07 -14.57 -27.51
CA GLU A 242 -6.35 -14.14 -28.09
C GLU A 242 -7.36 -13.59 -27.05
N LEU A 243 -6.85 -12.90 -26.02
CA LEU A 243 -7.64 -12.39 -24.88
C LEU A 243 -8.03 -10.90 -25.01
N GLY A 244 -7.95 -10.32 -26.22
CA GLY A 244 -8.16 -8.88 -26.44
C GLY A 244 -9.51 -8.34 -25.95
N GLU A 245 -10.58 -9.15 -25.96
CA GLU A 245 -11.90 -8.77 -25.45
C GLU A 245 -12.09 -9.10 -23.95
N ARG A 246 -11.24 -9.94 -23.39
CA ARG A 246 -11.34 -10.38 -21.99
C ARG A 246 -10.45 -9.54 -21.07
N VAL A 247 -9.25 -9.15 -21.49
CA VAL A 247 -8.26 -8.44 -20.66
C VAL A 247 -8.25 -6.96 -21.02
N ILE A 248 -8.61 -6.14 -20.05
CA ILE A 248 -8.80 -4.69 -20.19
C ILE A 248 -7.80 -3.95 -19.31
N PHE A 249 -6.96 -3.13 -19.93
CA PHE A 249 -6.06 -2.21 -19.22
C PHE A 249 -6.75 -0.85 -19.08
N THR A 250 -7.17 -0.50 -17.86
CA THR A 250 -7.95 0.73 -17.64
C THR A 250 -7.10 1.97 -17.42
N GLY A 251 -5.78 1.81 -17.29
CA GLY A 251 -4.91 2.90 -16.82
C GLY A 251 -5.11 3.20 -15.33
N SER A 252 -4.54 4.33 -14.89
CA SER A 252 -4.66 4.78 -13.50
C SER A 252 -6.07 5.31 -13.22
N GLN A 253 -6.71 4.84 -12.16
CA GLN A 253 -8.04 5.22 -11.73
C GLN A 253 -8.00 5.81 -10.32
N SER A 254 -8.75 6.89 -10.08
CA SER A 254 -8.84 7.53 -8.75
C SER A 254 -9.94 6.93 -7.88
N ARG A 255 -10.99 6.41 -8.50
CA ARG A 255 -12.20 5.88 -7.85
C ARG A 255 -12.16 4.34 -7.77
N VAL A 256 -11.17 3.82 -7.08
CA VAL A 256 -10.96 2.36 -6.98
C VAL A 256 -12.01 1.65 -6.12
N ALA A 257 -12.70 2.37 -5.23
CA ALA A 257 -13.77 1.80 -4.42
C ALA A 257 -14.91 1.28 -5.32
N GLU A 258 -15.34 2.09 -6.27
CA GLU A 258 -16.38 1.73 -7.23
C GLU A 258 -15.95 0.56 -8.14
N ILE A 259 -14.64 0.47 -8.47
CA ILE A 259 -14.12 -0.65 -9.25
C ILE A 259 -14.12 -1.95 -8.43
N TYR A 260 -13.78 -1.91 -7.14
CA TYR A 260 -13.91 -3.08 -6.29
C TYR A 260 -15.36 -3.54 -6.13
N SER A 261 -16.32 -2.60 -6.02
CA SER A 261 -17.73 -2.94 -5.85
C SER A 261 -18.35 -3.61 -7.06
N LEU A 262 -17.86 -3.32 -8.26
CA LEU A 262 -18.31 -3.99 -9.49
C LEU A 262 -17.53 -5.28 -9.79
N SER A 263 -16.47 -5.56 -9.03
CA SER A 263 -15.64 -6.75 -9.21
C SER A 263 -16.23 -7.96 -8.48
N SER A 264 -16.35 -9.07 -9.18
CA SER A 264 -16.75 -10.35 -8.56
C SER A 264 -15.63 -10.93 -7.68
N VAL A 265 -14.37 -10.68 -8.06
CA VAL A 265 -13.16 -11.13 -7.38
C VAL A 265 -12.02 -10.13 -7.59
N MET A 266 -11.22 -9.90 -6.56
CA MET A 266 -9.95 -9.16 -6.68
C MET A 266 -8.77 -10.13 -6.59
N VAL A 267 -7.80 -9.99 -7.51
CA VAL A 267 -6.58 -10.82 -7.53
C VAL A 267 -5.34 -10.00 -7.18
N SER A 268 -4.55 -10.52 -6.24
CA SER A 268 -3.21 -10.04 -5.91
C SER A 268 -2.18 -11.13 -6.18
N ALA A 269 -1.65 -11.17 -7.41
CA ALA A 269 -0.71 -12.19 -7.88
C ALA A 269 0.76 -11.85 -7.60
N SER A 270 1.05 -10.98 -6.63
CA SER A 270 2.41 -10.48 -6.39
C SER A 270 3.43 -11.60 -6.28
N SER A 271 4.50 -11.57 -7.11
CA SER A 271 5.59 -12.56 -7.10
C SER A 271 6.57 -12.39 -5.93
N LYS A 272 6.49 -11.27 -5.22
CA LYS A 272 7.27 -11.00 -4.01
C LYS A 272 6.35 -10.61 -2.86
N PRO A 273 6.70 -10.99 -1.62
CA PRO A 273 5.89 -10.65 -0.45
C PRO A 273 5.64 -9.15 -0.32
N GLU A 274 4.39 -8.77 -0.21
CA GLU A 274 4.01 -7.40 0.17
C GLU A 274 4.12 -7.24 1.69
N SER A 275 4.49 -6.03 2.13
CA SER A 275 4.58 -5.77 3.58
C SER A 275 3.21 -5.76 4.27
N PHE A 276 2.13 -5.43 3.54
CA PHE A 276 0.75 -5.49 4.00
C PHE A 276 -0.17 -5.98 2.88
N GLY A 277 -0.39 -5.19 1.83
CA GLY A 277 -1.34 -5.51 0.76
C GLY A 277 -2.63 -4.71 0.90
N ARG A 278 -2.50 -3.38 0.96
CA ARG A 278 -3.62 -2.45 1.17
C ARG A 278 -4.79 -2.69 0.21
N SER A 279 -4.51 -2.96 -1.07
CA SER A 279 -5.53 -3.23 -2.09
C SER A 279 -6.44 -4.43 -1.76
N MET A 280 -5.91 -5.45 -1.07
CA MET A 280 -6.69 -6.61 -0.62
C MET A 280 -7.68 -6.21 0.48
N ALA A 281 -7.24 -5.46 1.49
CA ALA A 281 -8.11 -4.99 2.55
C ALA A 281 -9.16 -3.98 2.04
N GLU A 282 -8.81 -3.15 1.05
CA GLU A 282 -9.74 -2.24 0.37
C GLU A 282 -10.84 -3.01 -0.38
N ALA A 283 -10.49 -4.07 -1.11
CA ALA A 283 -11.45 -4.92 -1.81
C ALA A 283 -12.39 -5.64 -0.83
N ILE A 284 -11.82 -6.24 0.23
CA ILE A 284 -12.60 -6.93 1.26
C ILE A 284 -13.59 -5.97 1.94
N ALA A 285 -13.21 -4.71 2.22
CA ALA A 285 -14.12 -3.72 2.81
C ALA A 285 -15.38 -3.48 1.95
N LEU A 286 -15.30 -3.74 0.65
CA LEU A 286 -16.41 -3.63 -0.29
C LEU A 286 -17.06 -4.99 -0.63
N ASN A 287 -16.86 -5.99 0.23
CA ASN A 287 -17.36 -7.35 0.07
C ASN A 287 -16.87 -8.05 -1.21
N CYS A 288 -15.77 -7.58 -1.79
CA CYS A 288 -15.12 -8.22 -2.93
C CYS A 288 -14.13 -9.25 -2.41
N PRO A 289 -14.34 -10.55 -2.67
CA PRO A 289 -13.43 -11.61 -2.23
C PRO A 289 -12.08 -11.50 -2.93
N VAL A 290 -11.04 -11.97 -2.23
CA VAL A 290 -9.65 -11.81 -2.68
C VAL A 290 -9.01 -13.16 -2.96
N ILE A 291 -8.36 -13.31 -4.11
CA ILE A 291 -7.42 -14.40 -4.35
C ILE A 291 -6.01 -13.81 -4.33
N ALA A 292 -5.15 -14.32 -3.45
CA ALA A 292 -3.81 -13.78 -3.26
C ALA A 292 -2.73 -14.86 -3.29
N THR A 293 -1.51 -14.49 -3.66
CA THR A 293 -0.36 -15.38 -3.47
C THR A 293 -0.10 -15.61 -1.98
N ARG A 294 0.20 -16.88 -1.61
CA ARG A 294 0.33 -17.36 -0.22
C ARG A 294 1.63 -16.88 0.43
N HIS A 295 1.79 -15.57 0.59
CA HIS A 295 2.94 -14.98 1.28
C HIS A 295 2.73 -13.52 1.68
N GLY A 296 3.65 -13.00 2.50
CA GLY A 296 3.66 -11.59 2.90
C GLY A 296 2.46 -11.21 3.76
N GLY A 297 2.06 -9.95 3.66
CA GLY A 297 0.93 -9.40 4.41
C GLY A 297 -0.43 -9.96 3.99
N ALA A 298 -0.52 -10.67 2.86
CA ALA A 298 -1.76 -11.37 2.48
C ALA A 298 -2.19 -12.37 3.55
N LEU A 299 -1.23 -13.01 4.24
CA LEU A 299 -1.50 -13.99 5.30
C LEU A 299 -2.19 -13.38 6.54
N ASP A 300 -2.07 -12.07 6.74
CA ASP A 300 -2.72 -11.36 7.86
C ASP A 300 -4.10 -10.83 7.47
N ILE A 301 -4.43 -10.74 6.17
CA ILE A 301 -5.64 -10.12 5.64
C ILE A 301 -6.65 -11.14 5.15
N VAL A 302 -6.19 -12.11 4.34
CA VAL A 302 -7.06 -13.10 3.72
C VAL A 302 -7.29 -14.26 4.66
N ARG A 303 -8.55 -14.64 4.85
CA ARG A 303 -9.00 -15.84 5.56
C ARG A 303 -9.51 -16.84 4.53
N GLU A 304 -8.76 -17.92 4.38
CA GLU A 304 -9.03 -18.93 3.36
C GLU A 304 -10.43 -19.56 3.54
N GLY A 305 -11.24 -19.53 2.48
CA GLY A 305 -12.61 -20.02 2.50
C GLY A 305 -13.65 -19.09 3.18
N GLU A 306 -13.21 -17.98 3.80
CA GLU A 306 -14.10 -16.99 4.42
C GLU A 306 -14.25 -15.73 3.54
N ASN A 307 -13.14 -15.03 3.28
CA ASN A 307 -13.13 -13.80 2.48
C ASN A 307 -12.20 -13.88 1.26
N GLY A 308 -11.62 -15.06 1.00
CA GLY A 308 -10.73 -15.26 -0.14
C GLY A 308 -10.04 -16.61 -0.13
N TYR A 309 -9.09 -16.75 -1.06
CA TYR A 309 -8.28 -17.96 -1.25
C TYR A 309 -6.83 -17.62 -1.51
N PHE A 310 -5.97 -18.61 -1.35
CA PHE A 310 -4.57 -18.51 -1.67
C PHE A 310 -4.16 -19.44 -2.80
N PHE A 311 -3.17 -18.99 -3.59
CA PHE A 311 -2.50 -19.80 -4.59
C PHE A 311 -0.99 -19.58 -4.53
N ASP A 312 -0.21 -20.44 -5.16
CA ASP A 312 1.24 -20.33 -5.20
C ASP A 312 1.70 -19.39 -6.31
N VAL A 313 2.85 -18.72 -6.10
CA VAL A 313 3.41 -17.75 -7.06
C VAL A 313 3.61 -18.41 -8.42
N GLY A 314 3.03 -17.81 -9.47
CA GLY A 314 3.16 -18.26 -10.85
C GLY A 314 2.21 -19.40 -11.25
N ASP A 315 1.44 -19.96 -10.33
CA ASP A 315 0.48 -21.02 -10.61
C ASP A 315 -0.82 -20.46 -11.22
N ALA A 316 -0.78 -20.24 -12.53
CA ALA A 316 -1.93 -19.71 -13.27
C ALA A 316 -3.10 -20.69 -13.33
N GLN A 317 -2.85 -22.01 -13.26
CA GLN A 317 -3.88 -23.03 -13.28
C GLN A 317 -4.69 -23.00 -11.96
N ALA A 318 -3.99 -23.05 -10.82
CA ALA A 318 -4.64 -22.92 -9.52
C ALA A 318 -5.39 -21.59 -9.37
N LEU A 319 -4.83 -20.48 -9.89
CA LEU A 319 -5.50 -19.19 -9.89
C LEU A 319 -6.81 -19.23 -10.69
N ALA A 320 -6.83 -19.82 -11.88
CA ALA A 320 -8.04 -19.94 -12.70
C ALA A 320 -9.13 -20.78 -12.00
N GLU A 321 -8.76 -21.90 -11.38
CA GLU A 321 -9.67 -22.79 -10.66
C GLU A 321 -10.32 -22.12 -9.44
N LEU A 322 -9.69 -21.07 -8.89
CA LEU A 322 -10.21 -20.34 -7.73
C LEU A 322 -11.20 -19.22 -8.09
N PHE A 323 -11.35 -18.83 -9.36
CA PHE A 323 -12.27 -17.74 -9.72
C PHE A 323 -13.72 -18.03 -9.34
N ALA A 324 -14.26 -19.19 -9.75
CA ALA A 324 -15.62 -19.56 -9.46
C ALA A 324 -15.88 -19.75 -7.94
N PRO A 325 -15.10 -20.53 -7.18
CA PRO A 325 -15.34 -20.66 -5.74
C PRO A 325 -15.17 -19.34 -4.98
N ALA A 326 -14.26 -18.44 -5.39
CA ALA A 326 -14.12 -17.15 -4.73
C ALA A 326 -15.36 -16.26 -4.92
N ARG A 327 -15.96 -16.23 -6.12
CA ARG A 327 -17.20 -15.49 -6.41
C ARG A 327 -18.36 -15.89 -5.48
N GLU A 328 -18.43 -17.15 -5.08
CA GLU A 328 -19.54 -17.68 -4.27
C GLU A 328 -19.43 -17.34 -2.78
N LEU A 329 -18.28 -16.80 -2.34
CA LEU A 329 -18.09 -16.41 -0.93
C LEU A 329 -19.07 -15.31 -0.53
N LYS A 330 -19.68 -15.48 0.64
CA LYS A 330 -20.57 -14.49 1.26
C LYS A 330 -20.05 -14.16 2.66
N PHE A 331 -19.69 -12.91 2.88
CA PHE A 331 -19.08 -12.44 4.13
C PHE A 331 -19.39 -10.97 4.39
N ASP A 332 -19.26 -10.54 5.64
CA ASP A 332 -19.27 -9.12 6.02
C ASP A 332 -17.85 -8.56 5.98
N GLY A 333 -17.41 -8.14 4.80
CA GLY A 333 -16.08 -7.59 4.60
C GLY A 333 -15.90 -6.22 5.23
N TYR A 334 -16.94 -5.37 5.21
CA TYR A 334 -16.89 -4.07 5.86
C TYR A 334 -16.70 -4.19 7.38
N GLY A 335 -17.49 -5.04 8.03
CA GLY A 335 -17.36 -5.33 9.45
C GLY A 335 -15.99 -5.91 9.80
N TYR A 336 -15.50 -6.85 9.00
CA TYR A 336 -14.17 -7.46 9.18
C TYR A 336 -13.05 -6.41 9.12
N VAL A 337 -13.04 -5.54 8.08
CA VAL A 337 -12.01 -4.51 7.92
C VAL A 337 -12.14 -3.42 8.99
N SER A 338 -13.36 -3.06 9.38
CA SER A 338 -13.62 -2.11 10.46
C SER A 338 -13.01 -2.57 11.78
N GLN A 339 -13.13 -3.85 12.11
CA GLN A 339 -12.62 -4.42 13.35
C GLN A 339 -11.10 -4.64 13.36
N ASN A 340 -10.46 -4.84 12.17
CA ASN A 340 -9.07 -5.26 12.12
C ASN A 340 -8.13 -4.25 11.48
N PHE A 341 -8.62 -3.43 10.53
CA PHE A 341 -7.78 -2.61 9.64
C PHE A 341 -8.30 -1.19 9.44
N SER A 342 -9.12 -0.65 10.34
CA SER A 342 -9.62 0.72 10.19
C SER A 342 -8.49 1.75 10.33
N LEU A 343 -8.64 2.88 9.64
CA LEU A 343 -7.74 4.01 9.74
C LEU A 343 -7.64 4.52 11.20
N GLU A 344 -8.76 4.57 11.89
CA GLU A 344 -8.84 4.99 13.29
C GLU A 344 -7.95 4.15 14.20
N GLN A 345 -8.05 2.81 14.09
CA GLN A 345 -7.20 1.90 14.87
C GLN A 345 -5.71 2.05 14.55
N MET A 346 -5.36 2.23 13.28
CA MET A 346 -3.97 2.49 12.89
C MET A 346 -3.44 3.76 13.55
N VAL A 347 -4.24 4.82 13.55
CA VAL A 347 -3.90 6.12 14.15
C VAL A 347 -3.73 5.98 15.66
N GLU A 348 -4.71 5.40 16.35
CA GLU A 348 -4.67 5.21 17.80
C GLU A 348 -3.47 4.37 18.26
N LYS A 349 -3.21 3.24 17.58
CA LYS A 349 -2.05 2.40 17.87
C LYS A 349 -0.74 3.15 17.61
N THR A 350 -0.68 3.99 16.57
CA THR A 350 0.51 4.81 16.27
C THR A 350 0.75 5.86 17.35
N ILE A 351 -0.31 6.54 17.81
CA ILE A 351 -0.22 7.52 18.90
C ILE A 351 0.24 6.84 20.20
N LYS A 352 -0.32 5.68 20.54
CA LYS A 352 0.12 4.90 21.72
C LYS A 352 1.60 4.54 21.68
N VAL A 353 2.15 4.20 20.51
CA VAL A 353 3.60 3.99 20.35
C VAL A 353 4.36 5.27 20.63
N TYR A 354 3.90 6.43 20.17
CA TYR A 354 4.57 7.71 20.42
C TYR A 354 4.53 8.06 21.92
N GLU A 355 3.35 7.97 22.55
CA GLU A 355 3.16 8.26 23.96
C GLU A 355 4.00 7.37 24.87
N SER A 356 4.24 6.13 24.50
CA SER A 356 5.09 5.21 25.27
C SER A 356 6.57 5.58 25.28
N LEU A 357 7.00 6.50 24.40
CA LEU A 357 8.40 6.92 24.27
C LEU A 357 8.71 8.25 24.97
N ILE A 358 7.71 9.08 25.22
CA ILE A 358 7.83 10.43 25.79
C ILE A 358 7.26 10.47 27.21
#